data_793996d7c3d856b2446a173a40d9b32e
#
_entry.id   793996d7c3d856b2446a173a40d9b32e
#
_cell.length_a   1.000
_cell.length_b   1.000
_cell.length_c   1.000
_cell.angle_alpha   90.00
_cell.angle_beta   90.00
_cell.angle_gamma   90.00
#
_symmetry.space_group_name_H-M   'P 1'
#
loop_
_entity.id
_entity.type
_entity.pdbx_description
1 polymer ?
#
loop_
_entity_poly.entity_id
_entity_poly.type
_entity_poly.pdbx_seq_one_letter_code
_entity_poly.pdbx_strand_id
1 'polypeptide(L)'
;TYQKIMKHFTPKLWLGMTATPDKRDDNVEGRNVYELFNYQIAYEIRLQQAMEENLLCPFHYFGIIDLAIIGDDEEANRDFSMLTSDERVKHIITQADYYGYSGDKVKGLIFCSSIKETEELSAKFNQITNPATGKLYRTIALNGSSSEQERQDAFERLAMNEEDANEEDANEEKTPLDYIFSVEILNEGVDIVEVNQVVMLRPTQSPIVFIQQLG
;
A
#
# COMPACT_ATOMS: atom_id res chain seq x y z
N THR A 1 7.57 -1.87 24.44
CA THR A 1 7.01 -3.22 24.50
C THR A 1 8.07 -4.29 24.24
N TYR A 2 8.92 -4.19 23.22
CA TYR A 2 10.01 -5.14 22.95
C TYR A 2 10.96 -5.32 24.13
N GLN A 3 11.37 -4.25 24.81
CA GLN A 3 12.19 -4.32 26.00
C GLN A 3 11.61 -5.18 27.12
N LYS A 4 10.27 -5.17 27.31
CA LYS A 4 9.62 -6.03 28.31
C LYS A 4 9.75 -7.50 27.94
N ILE A 5 9.60 -7.83 26.65
CA ILE A 5 9.76 -9.19 26.13
C ILE A 5 11.22 -9.65 26.31
N MET A 6 12.17 -8.82 25.88
CA MET A 6 13.61 -9.13 26.00
C MET A 6 14.08 -9.30 27.45
N LYS A 7 13.45 -8.58 28.39
CA LYS A 7 13.73 -8.76 29.85
C LYS A 7 13.08 -9.98 30.45
N HIS A 8 12.00 -10.48 29.85
CA HIS A 8 11.25 -11.62 30.38
C HIS A 8 11.85 -12.97 29.95
N PHE A 9 12.39 -13.04 28.76
CA PHE A 9 12.98 -14.27 28.22
C PHE A 9 14.50 -14.20 28.23
N THR A 10 15.16 -15.34 28.42
CA THR A 10 16.61 -15.50 28.38
C THR A 10 17.03 -16.52 27.31
N PRO A 11 16.81 -16.22 26.02
CA PRO A 11 17.22 -17.11 24.94
C PRO A 11 18.75 -17.09 24.77
N LYS A 12 19.27 -18.06 24.02
CA LYS A 12 20.71 -18.11 23.66
C LYS A 12 21.06 -17.01 22.65
N LEU A 13 20.11 -16.58 21.84
CA LEU A 13 20.29 -15.55 20.79
C LEU A 13 18.99 -14.76 20.64
N TRP A 14 19.14 -13.46 20.42
CA TRP A 14 18.09 -12.58 19.93
C TRP A 14 18.36 -12.22 18.47
N LEU A 15 17.37 -12.38 17.60
CA LEU A 15 17.39 -11.89 16.22
C LEU A 15 16.27 -10.88 16.05
N GLY A 16 16.60 -9.68 15.58
CA GLY A 16 15.65 -8.66 15.13
C GLY A 16 15.70 -8.53 13.62
N MET A 17 14.55 -8.41 12.98
CA MET A 17 14.43 -8.13 11.56
C MET A 17 13.54 -6.90 11.36
N THR A 18 13.94 -5.98 10.52
CA THR A 18 13.18 -4.79 10.15
C THR A 18 13.63 -4.29 8.79
N ALA A 19 12.68 -3.79 7.99
CA ALA A 19 12.98 -3.10 6.73
C ALA A 19 13.39 -1.64 6.96
N THR A 20 13.11 -1.09 8.15
CA THR A 20 13.34 0.32 8.49
C THR A 20 14.06 0.45 9.83
N PRO A 21 15.37 0.08 9.90
CA PRO A 21 16.12 0.10 11.15
C PRO A 21 16.47 1.51 11.63
N ASP A 22 16.31 2.52 10.78
CA ASP A 22 16.75 3.87 11.05
C ASP A 22 16.01 4.50 12.22
N LYS A 23 16.70 5.36 12.91
CA LYS A 23 16.25 6.02 14.12
C LYS A 23 14.95 6.78 13.85
N ARG A 24 13.94 6.55 14.67
CA ARG A 24 12.75 7.40 14.68
C ARG A 24 13.15 8.80 15.15
N ASP A 25 12.60 9.83 14.52
CA ASP A 25 12.87 11.23 14.83
C ASP A 25 12.41 11.66 16.24
N ASP A 26 11.64 10.80 16.93
CA ASP A 26 11.13 11.07 18.28
C ASP A 26 12.19 11.02 19.38
N ASN A 27 13.41 10.59 19.09
CA ASN A 27 14.56 10.50 20.02
C ASN A 27 14.23 9.85 21.37
N VAL A 28 13.17 9.07 21.47
CA VAL A 28 12.75 8.43 22.71
C VAL A 28 13.73 7.32 23.06
N GLU A 29 14.32 7.41 24.27
CA GLU A 29 15.23 6.40 24.79
C GLU A 29 14.61 5.00 24.77
N GLY A 30 15.37 4.02 24.32
CA GLY A 30 14.95 2.63 24.21
C GLY A 30 14.01 2.29 23.05
N ARG A 31 13.82 3.19 22.10
CA ARG A 31 13.13 2.91 20.82
C ARG A 31 14.10 2.77 19.65
N ASN A 32 15.38 2.99 19.88
CA ASN A 32 16.41 2.76 18.88
C ASN A 32 16.69 1.26 18.75
N VAL A 33 16.44 0.70 17.58
CA VAL A 33 16.64 -0.74 17.30
C VAL A 33 18.11 -1.12 17.44
N TYR A 34 19.02 -0.28 17.01
CA TYR A 34 20.46 -0.53 17.13
C TYR A 34 20.92 -0.63 18.59
N GLU A 35 20.39 0.22 19.48
CA GLU A 35 20.69 0.16 20.92
C GLU A 35 20.18 -1.14 21.56
N LEU A 36 19.00 -1.62 21.14
CA LEU A 36 18.41 -2.86 21.64
C LEU A 36 19.30 -4.08 21.37
N PHE A 37 20.09 -4.05 20.29
CA PHE A 37 20.97 -5.14 19.87
C PHE A 37 22.47 -4.77 20.04
N ASN A 38 22.79 -3.80 20.90
CA ASN A 38 24.16 -3.34 21.16
C ASN A 38 24.95 -2.99 19.88
N TYR A 39 24.26 -2.43 18.88
CA TYR A 39 24.82 -2.10 17.56
C TYR A 39 25.43 -3.28 16.79
N GLN A 40 24.98 -4.51 17.12
CA GLN A 40 25.38 -5.70 16.39
C GLN A 40 24.47 -5.91 15.20
N ILE A 41 25.00 -5.75 14.01
CA ILE A 41 24.29 -5.94 12.75
C ILE A 41 24.80 -7.24 12.14
N ALA A 42 23.89 -8.21 11.96
CA ALA A 42 24.22 -9.47 11.30
C ALA A 42 24.24 -9.33 9.78
N TYR A 43 23.29 -8.59 9.24
CA TYR A 43 23.17 -8.29 7.81
C TYR A 43 22.37 -7.01 7.62
N GLU A 44 22.76 -6.20 6.65
CA GLU A 44 22.03 -5.00 6.23
C GLU A 44 22.07 -4.90 4.71
N ILE A 45 20.91 -4.68 4.11
CA ILE A 45 20.77 -4.36 2.70
C ILE A 45 19.78 -3.19 2.57
N ARG A 46 20.15 -2.19 1.81
CA ARG A 46 19.33 -1.01 1.55
C ARG A 46 18.56 -1.17 0.25
N LEU A 47 17.45 -0.43 0.11
CA LEU A 47 16.55 -0.49 -1.04
C LEU A 47 17.28 -0.43 -2.38
N GLN A 48 18.21 0.52 -2.55
CA GLN A 48 18.97 0.67 -3.78
C GLN A 48 19.83 -0.58 -4.06
N GLN A 49 20.55 -1.08 -3.06
CA GLN A 49 21.39 -2.27 -3.20
C GLN A 49 20.53 -3.50 -3.51
N ALA A 50 19.38 -3.65 -2.86
CA ALA A 50 18.46 -4.75 -3.10
C ALA A 50 17.92 -4.75 -4.55
N MET A 51 17.67 -3.58 -5.13
CA MET A 51 17.31 -3.45 -6.54
C MET A 51 18.49 -3.77 -7.47
N GLU A 52 19.69 -3.28 -7.17
CA GLU A 52 20.92 -3.56 -7.96
C GLU A 52 21.27 -5.06 -7.97
N GLU A 53 21.02 -5.74 -6.85
CA GLU A 53 21.22 -7.19 -6.70
C GLU A 53 20.04 -8.04 -7.22
N ASN A 54 19.00 -7.42 -7.81
CA ASN A 54 17.76 -8.06 -8.29
C ASN A 54 16.99 -8.84 -7.21
N LEU A 55 17.08 -8.41 -5.96
CA LEU A 55 16.31 -8.96 -4.85
C LEU A 55 14.93 -8.28 -4.72
N LEU A 56 14.79 -7.08 -5.30
CA LEU A 56 13.53 -6.35 -5.39
C LEU A 56 13.24 -5.99 -6.85
N CYS A 57 11.96 -5.94 -7.19
CA CYS A 57 11.51 -5.48 -8.49
C CYS A 57 11.85 -4.00 -8.69
N PRO A 58 12.48 -3.59 -9.80
CA PRO A 58 12.66 -2.18 -10.11
C PRO A 58 11.31 -1.49 -10.33
N PHE A 59 11.19 -0.25 -9.88
CA PHE A 59 9.99 0.55 -10.04
C PHE A 59 10.30 1.94 -10.59
N HIS A 60 9.31 2.56 -11.22
CA HIS A 60 9.34 3.95 -11.65
C HIS A 60 8.45 4.78 -10.73
N TYR A 61 8.97 5.91 -10.24
CA TYR A 61 8.21 6.81 -9.38
C TYR A 61 7.88 8.11 -10.13
N PHE A 62 6.61 8.51 -10.07
CA PHE A 62 6.10 9.71 -10.69
C PHE A 62 5.38 10.58 -9.66
N GLY A 63 5.85 11.83 -9.50
CA GLY A 63 5.17 12.84 -8.69
C GLY A 63 4.07 13.52 -9.51
N ILE A 64 2.82 13.42 -9.06
CA ILE A 64 1.66 13.98 -9.74
C ILE A 64 1.00 15.01 -8.83
N ILE A 65 0.59 16.15 -9.41
CA ILE A 65 -0.18 17.16 -8.67
C ILE A 65 -1.61 16.65 -8.52
N ASP A 66 -2.03 16.44 -7.26
CA ASP A 66 -3.41 16.06 -6.95
C ASP A 66 -4.33 17.29 -6.97
N LEU A 67 -5.53 17.15 -7.54
CA LEU A 67 -6.55 18.20 -7.59
C LEU A 67 -7.00 18.68 -6.19
N ALA A 68 -6.85 17.85 -5.17
CA ALA A 68 -7.17 18.21 -3.79
C ALA A 68 -6.16 19.17 -3.13
N ILE A 69 -5.03 19.50 -3.79
CA ILE A 69 -3.94 20.33 -3.24
C ILE A 69 -3.98 21.76 -3.80
N ILE A 70 -4.93 22.11 -4.66
CA ILE A 70 -5.03 23.46 -5.26
C ILE A 70 -5.63 24.43 -4.23
N GLY A 71 -4.79 24.90 -3.28
CA GLY A 71 -5.11 25.93 -2.30
C GLY A 71 -3.89 26.25 -1.43
N ASP A 72 -3.69 27.53 -1.10
CA ASP A 72 -2.50 28.04 -0.39
C ASP A 72 -2.35 27.60 1.09
N ASP A 73 -3.27 26.83 1.64
CA ASP A 73 -3.23 26.37 3.04
C ASP A 73 -2.90 24.86 3.12
N GLU A 74 -1.64 24.56 3.35
CA GLU A 74 -1.09 23.20 3.42
C GLU A 74 -1.67 22.32 4.57
N GLU A 75 -2.38 22.87 5.55
CA GLU A 75 -2.87 22.14 6.73
C GLU A 75 -4.37 22.24 7.01
N ALA A 76 -5.10 23.17 6.40
CA ALA A 76 -6.50 23.41 6.73
C ALA A 76 -7.45 22.62 5.81
N ASN A 77 -8.09 21.61 6.40
CA ASN A 77 -9.34 21.01 5.90
C ASN A 77 -9.35 20.72 4.39
N ARG A 78 -8.67 19.68 3.99
CA ARG A 78 -9.07 19.00 2.76
C ARG A 78 -10.52 18.60 2.96
N ASP A 79 -11.43 19.37 2.37
CA ASP A 79 -12.84 19.06 2.45
C ASP A 79 -13.01 17.64 1.89
N PHE A 80 -13.60 16.75 2.67
CA PHE A 80 -13.84 15.35 2.29
C PHE A 80 -14.54 15.26 0.93
N SER A 81 -15.40 16.22 0.62
CA SER A 81 -16.09 16.30 -0.66
C SER A 81 -15.13 16.49 -1.86
N MET A 82 -14.01 17.17 -1.65
CA MET A 82 -12.97 17.32 -2.68
C MET A 82 -12.14 16.04 -2.83
N LEU A 83 -11.82 15.37 -1.72
CA LEU A 83 -11.04 14.14 -1.72
C LEU A 83 -11.75 12.99 -2.43
N THR A 84 -13.07 13.01 -2.47
CA THR A 84 -13.91 11.99 -3.10
C THR A 84 -14.71 12.51 -4.30
N SER A 85 -14.37 13.70 -4.84
CA SER A 85 -15.05 14.27 -5.99
C SER A 85 -14.90 13.40 -7.25
N ASP A 86 -15.89 13.44 -8.13
CA ASP A 86 -15.87 12.68 -9.39
C ASP A 86 -14.75 13.15 -10.32
N GLU A 87 -14.41 14.45 -10.26
CA GLU A 87 -13.29 15.04 -11.00
C GLU A 87 -11.96 14.43 -10.53
N ARG A 88 -11.79 14.29 -9.19
CA ARG A 88 -10.58 13.68 -8.64
C ARG A 88 -10.50 12.19 -8.97
N VAL A 89 -11.61 11.46 -8.89
CA VAL A 89 -11.67 10.05 -9.30
C VAL A 89 -11.22 9.88 -10.76
N LYS A 90 -11.78 10.70 -11.68
CA LYS A 90 -11.38 10.69 -13.09
C LYS A 90 -9.90 11.04 -13.27
N HIS A 91 -9.40 12.02 -12.50
CA HIS A 91 -7.99 12.39 -12.54
C HIS A 91 -7.10 11.23 -12.10
N ILE A 92 -7.40 10.57 -10.99
CA ILE A 92 -6.65 9.40 -10.51
C ILE A 92 -6.61 8.31 -11.58
N ILE A 93 -7.75 7.94 -12.15
CA ILE A 93 -7.83 6.92 -13.19
C ILE A 93 -7.02 7.34 -14.42
N THR A 94 -7.15 8.58 -14.87
CA THR A 94 -6.42 9.09 -16.04
C THR A 94 -4.91 9.05 -15.83
N GLN A 95 -4.44 9.42 -14.64
CA GLN A 95 -3.01 9.39 -14.33
C GLN A 95 -2.49 7.94 -14.18
N ALA A 96 -3.26 7.09 -13.50
CA ALA A 96 -2.92 5.68 -13.34
C ALA A 96 -2.81 4.96 -14.70
N ASP A 97 -3.73 5.24 -15.62
CA ASP A 97 -3.72 4.72 -16.99
C ASP A 97 -2.56 5.28 -17.82
N TYR A 98 -2.29 6.60 -17.73
CA TYR A 98 -1.23 7.26 -18.46
C TYR A 98 0.17 6.74 -18.10
N TYR A 99 0.47 6.58 -16.81
CA TYR A 99 1.74 6.03 -16.36
C TYR A 99 1.81 4.50 -16.49
N GLY A 100 0.65 3.85 -16.53
CA GLY A 100 0.50 2.44 -16.84
C GLY A 100 1.03 1.51 -15.74
N TYR A 101 1.12 0.26 -16.12
CA TYR A 101 1.59 -0.86 -15.28
C TYR A 101 2.27 -1.90 -16.18
N SER A 102 2.98 -2.84 -15.59
CA SER A 102 3.55 -3.98 -16.31
C SER A 102 2.53 -5.14 -16.40
N GLY A 103 2.56 -5.90 -17.51
CA GLY A 103 1.63 -7.02 -17.72
C GLY A 103 0.31 -6.62 -18.38
N ASP A 104 -0.60 -7.58 -18.48
CA ASP A 104 -1.83 -7.46 -19.27
C ASP A 104 -3.00 -6.86 -18.48
N LYS A 105 -2.92 -6.86 -17.14
CA LYS A 105 -3.94 -6.40 -16.23
C LYS A 105 -3.32 -5.59 -15.09
N VAL A 106 -4.03 -4.53 -14.67
CA VAL A 106 -3.66 -3.82 -13.46
C VAL A 106 -3.94 -4.69 -12.22
N LYS A 107 -2.97 -4.74 -11.33
CA LYS A 107 -3.03 -5.33 -9.98
C LYS A 107 -2.48 -4.29 -9.03
N GLY A 108 -3.36 -3.39 -8.58
CA GLY A 108 -2.95 -2.14 -7.96
C GLY A 108 -3.29 -2.02 -6.49
N LEU A 109 -2.45 -1.25 -5.77
CA LEU A 109 -2.73 -0.78 -4.42
C LEU A 109 -2.93 0.73 -4.44
N ILE A 110 -3.97 1.23 -3.77
CA ILE A 110 -4.24 2.65 -3.61
C ILE A 110 -4.26 3.01 -2.13
N PHE A 111 -3.30 3.82 -1.70
CA PHE A 111 -3.18 4.27 -0.31
C PHE A 111 -3.88 5.59 -0.11
N CYS A 112 -4.91 5.59 0.74
CA CYS A 112 -5.74 6.75 1.08
C CYS A 112 -5.36 7.36 2.44
N SER A 113 -5.89 8.54 2.74
CA SER A 113 -5.64 9.25 4.00
C SER A 113 -6.61 8.89 5.13
N SER A 114 -7.79 8.36 4.81
CA SER A 114 -8.80 7.98 5.80
C SER A 114 -9.64 6.79 5.36
N ILE A 115 -10.28 6.11 6.33
CA ILE A 115 -11.20 4.98 6.07
C ILE A 115 -12.35 5.42 5.15
N LYS A 116 -12.95 6.59 5.43
CA LYS A 116 -14.05 7.10 4.62
C LYS A 116 -13.65 7.37 3.17
N GLU A 117 -12.47 7.94 2.94
CA GLU A 117 -11.93 8.16 1.61
C GLU A 117 -11.72 6.82 0.89
N THR A 118 -11.18 5.82 1.59
CA THR A 118 -10.94 4.48 1.06
C THR A 118 -12.24 3.83 0.57
N GLU A 119 -13.28 3.85 1.40
CA GLU A 119 -14.59 3.27 1.09
C GLU A 119 -15.30 4.00 -0.05
N GLU A 120 -15.33 5.33 -0.02
CA GLU A 120 -16.00 6.16 -1.03
C GLU A 120 -15.33 6.06 -2.41
N LEU A 121 -13.99 6.13 -2.45
CA LEU A 121 -13.26 6.00 -3.71
C LEU A 121 -13.40 4.61 -4.31
N SER A 122 -13.32 3.54 -3.52
CA SER A 122 -13.56 2.18 -3.98
C SER A 122 -14.98 2.03 -4.56
N ALA A 123 -15.99 2.53 -3.85
CA ALA A 123 -17.39 2.49 -4.34
C ALA A 123 -17.58 3.25 -5.66
N LYS A 124 -16.91 4.40 -5.83
CA LYS A 124 -16.96 5.18 -7.08
C LYS A 124 -16.21 4.49 -8.23
N PHE A 125 -15.06 3.91 -7.97
CA PHE A 125 -14.34 3.13 -8.99
C PHE A 125 -15.19 2.00 -9.52
N ASN A 126 -15.89 1.26 -8.67
CA ASN A 126 -16.78 0.15 -9.06
C ASN A 126 -17.97 0.59 -9.95
N GLN A 127 -18.20 1.89 -10.13
CA GLN A 127 -19.21 2.44 -11.03
C GLN A 127 -18.64 2.93 -12.36
N ILE A 128 -17.32 2.90 -12.54
CA ILE A 128 -16.62 3.41 -13.71
C ILE A 128 -16.10 2.25 -14.55
N THR A 129 -16.22 2.38 -15.87
CA THR A 129 -15.65 1.42 -16.81
C THR A 129 -14.14 1.59 -16.88
N ASN A 130 -13.40 0.51 -16.66
CA ASN A 130 -11.97 0.43 -16.88
C ASN A 130 -11.69 0.54 -18.39
N PRO A 131 -10.96 1.58 -18.86
CA PRO A 131 -10.73 1.80 -20.29
C PRO A 131 -9.92 0.68 -20.95
N ALA A 132 -9.08 -0.03 -20.18
CA ALA A 132 -8.26 -1.12 -20.70
C ALA A 132 -9.07 -2.40 -20.97
N THR A 133 -10.10 -2.68 -20.17
CA THR A 133 -10.87 -3.94 -20.24
C THR A 133 -12.27 -3.78 -20.79
N GLY A 134 -12.83 -2.55 -20.79
CA GLY A 134 -14.24 -2.27 -21.13
C GLY A 134 -15.26 -2.79 -20.08
N LYS A 135 -14.80 -3.36 -18.96
CA LYS A 135 -15.62 -3.80 -17.82
C LYS A 135 -15.59 -2.75 -16.72
N LEU A 136 -16.53 -2.80 -15.77
CA LEU A 136 -16.44 -1.99 -14.55
C LEU A 136 -15.18 -2.36 -13.76
N TYR A 137 -14.55 -1.38 -13.11
CA TYR A 137 -13.50 -1.67 -12.14
C TYR A 137 -14.04 -2.57 -11.03
N ARG A 138 -13.20 -3.47 -10.57
CA ARG A 138 -13.47 -4.35 -9.42
C ARG A 138 -12.48 -4.01 -8.32
N THR A 139 -12.96 -3.35 -7.30
CA THR A 139 -12.14 -2.87 -6.20
C THR A 139 -12.74 -3.21 -4.85
N ILE A 140 -11.90 -3.28 -3.83
CA ILE A 140 -12.30 -3.46 -2.43
C ILE A 140 -11.57 -2.46 -1.54
N ALA A 141 -12.22 -2.04 -0.48
CA ALA A 141 -11.65 -1.19 0.56
C ALA A 141 -11.27 -2.04 1.78
N LEU A 142 -10.01 -1.99 2.19
CA LEU A 142 -9.51 -2.63 3.40
C LEU A 142 -9.05 -1.59 4.42
N ASN A 143 -9.36 -1.84 5.70
CA ASN A 143 -8.98 -0.98 6.81
C ASN A 143 -8.62 -1.79 8.07
N GLY A 144 -8.30 -1.12 9.17
CA GLY A 144 -7.90 -1.76 10.42
C GLY A 144 -8.95 -2.70 11.04
N SER A 145 -10.24 -2.57 10.67
CA SER A 145 -11.31 -3.45 11.14
C SER A 145 -11.53 -4.68 10.25
N SER A 146 -10.92 -4.71 9.05
CA SER A 146 -10.99 -5.87 8.15
C SER A 146 -10.34 -7.08 8.81
N SER A 147 -11.03 -8.21 8.79
CA SER A 147 -10.54 -9.47 9.33
C SER A 147 -9.36 -10.00 8.52
N GLU A 148 -8.60 -10.91 9.10
CA GLU A 148 -7.49 -11.58 8.40
C GLU A 148 -7.98 -12.33 7.16
N GLN A 149 -9.16 -12.97 7.26
CA GLN A 149 -9.76 -13.70 6.14
C GLN A 149 -10.12 -12.75 4.99
N GLU A 150 -10.76 -11.60 5.27
CA GLU A 150 -11.10 -10.61 4.24
C GLU A 150 -9.85 -10.06 3.53
N ARG A 151 -8.76 -9.87 4.27
CA ARG A 151 -7.48 -9.43 3.69
C ARG A 151 -6.90 -10.50 2.78
N GLN A 152 -6.86 -11.74 3.25
CA GLN A 152 -6.34 -12.86 2.48
C GLN A 152 -7.14 -13.08 1.20
N ASP A 153 -8.48 -13.07 1.28
CA ASP A 153 -9.37 -13.21 0.13
C ASP A 153 -9.14 -12.08 -0.90
N ALA A 154 -8.95 -10.83 -0.42
CA ALA A 154 -8.65 -9.71 -1.29
C ALA A 154 -7.30 -9.86 -2.01
N PHE A 155 -6.27 -10.35 -1.33
CA PHE A 155 -4.95 -10.59 -1.93
C PHE A 155 -5.01 -11.72 -2.96
N GLU A 156 -5.68 -12.81 -2.67
CA GLU A 156 -5.88 -13.91 -3.61
C GLU A 156 -6.62 -13.43 -4.87
N ARG A 157 -7.68 -12.64 -4.70
CA ARG A 157 -8.43 -12.05 -5.82
C ARG A 157 -7.62 -11.04 -6.62
N LEU A 158 -6.73 -10.26 -5.99
CA LEU A 158 -5.82 -9.36 -6.71
C LEU A 158 -4.79 -10.15 -7.52
N ALA A 159 -4.30 -11.27 -7.00
CA ALA A 159 -3.36 -12.14 -7.68
C ALA A 159 -3.98 -12.89 -8.86
N MET A 160 -5.30 -13.17 -8.85
CA MET A 160 -6.02 -13.90 -9.90
C MET A 160 -5.95 -13.20 -11.26
N ASN A 161 -5.90 -14.00 -12.33
CA ASN A 161 -6.11 -13.53 -13.70
C ASN A 161 -7.57 -13.78 -14.15
N GLU A 162 -7.98 -13.13 -15.24
CA GLU A 162 -9.36 -13.31 -15.77
C GLU A 162 -9.66 -14.76 -16.18
N GLU A 163 -8.66 -15.49 -16.61
CA GLU A 163 -8.76 -16.90 -17.02
C GLU A 163 -9.03 -17.85 -15.83
N ASP A 164 -8.65 -17.43 -14.62
CA ASP A 164 -8.84 -18.21 -13.39
C ASP A 164 -10.27 -18.06 -12.85
N ALA A 165 -11.02 -17.07 -13.33
CA ALA A 165 -12.40 -16.83 -12.95
C ALA A 165 -13.31 -17.82 -13.68
N ASN A 166 -13.85 -18.82 -12.99
CA ASN A 166 -14.86 -19.71 -13.54
C ASN A 166 -16.12 -18.92 -13.87
N GLU A 167 -16.54 -18.88 -15.15
CA GLU A 167 -17.76 -18.22 -15.60
C GLU A 167 -19.05 -18.76 -14.92
N GLU A 168 -18.98 -19.98 -14.39
CA GLU A 168 -20.10 -20.63 -13.68
C GLU A 168 -20.24 -20.18 -12.21
N ASP A 169 -19.18 -19.66 -11.60
CA ASP A 169 -19.17 -19.12 -10.24
C ASP A 169 -19.46 -17.60 -10.30
N ALA A 170 -20.71 -17.22 -10.59
CA ALA A 170 -21.18 -15.83 -10.57
C ALA A 170 -21.15 -15.17 -9.16
N ASN A 171 -20.35 -15.68 -8.26
CA ASN A 171 -20.17 -15.15 -6.91
C ASN A 171 -19.15 -14.02 -7.00
N GLU A 172 -19.55 -12.78 -6.67
CA GLU A 172 -18.67 -11.60 -6.65
C GLU A 172 -17.41 -11.82 -5.79
N GLU A 173 -17.49 -12.72 -4.80
CA GLU A 173 -16.40 -13.09 -3.91
C GLU A 173 -15.24 -13.83 -4.58
N LYS A 174 -15.43 -14.36 -5.80
CA LYS A 174 -14.41 -15.11 -6.54
C LYS A 174 -13.93 -14.43 -7.83
N THR A 175 -14.27 -13.16 -8.01
CA THR A 175 -13.83 -12.42 -9.19
C THR A 175 -12.50 -11.71 -8.95
N PRO A 176 -11.59 -11.65 -9.96
CA PRO A 176 -10.34 -10.91 -9.86
C PRO A 176 -10.56 -9.44 -9.53
N LEU A 177 -9.69 -8.84 -8.73
CA LEU A 177 -9.68 -7.41 -8.44
C LEU A 177 -8.72 -6.66 -9.35
N ASP A 178 -9.02 -5.38 -9.60
CA ASP A 178 -8.11 -4.43 -10.25
C ASP A 178 -7.31 -3.63 -9.22
N TYR A 179 -7.98 -3.18 -8.13
CA TYR A 179 -7.33 -2.43 -7.05
C TYR A 179 -7.84 -2.83 -5.67
N ILE A 180 -6.92 -2.76 -4.71
CA ILE A 180 -7.25 -2.72 -3.28
C ILE A 180 -6.98 -1.29 -2.79
N PHE A 181 -8.01 -0.65 -2.24
CA PHE A 181 -7.89 0.61 -1.52
C PHE A 181 -7.57 0.35 -0.06
N SER A 182 -6.62 1.07 0.50
CA SER A 182 -6.18 0.82 1.88
C SER A 182 -5.81 2.10 2.62
N VAL A 183 -5.94 2.04 3.93
CA VAL A 183 -5.41 3.02 4.87
C VAL A 183 -4.67 2.30 6.00
N GLU A 184 -3.38 2.60 6.17
CA GLU A 184 -2.48 2.18 7.27
C GLU A 184 -2.19 0.68 7.42
N ILE A 185 -2.96 -0.24 6.86
CA ILE A 185 -2.85 -1.68 7.15
C ILE A 185 -1.91 -2.47 6.23
N LEU A 186 -1.57 -1.95 5.08
CA LEU A 186 -0.69 -2.62 4.10
C LEU A 186 0.73 -2.03 4.08
N ASN A 187 1.10 -1.31 5.13
CA ASN A 187 2.41 -0.67 5.22
C ASN A 187 3.52 -1.64 5.64
N GLU A 188 3.19 -2.74 6.32
CA GLU A 188 4.17 -3.71 6.84
C GLU A 188 3.65 -5.14 6.74
N GLY A 189 4.54 -6.07 6.41
CA GLY A 189 4.28 -7.51 6.51
C GLY A 189 3.38 -8.08 5.41
N VAL A 190 3.17 -7.36 4.32
CA VAL A 190 2.42 -7.82 3.16
C VAL A 190 3.38 -7.94 1.98
N ASP A 191 3.45 -9.12 1.40
CA ASP A 191 4.20 -9.40 0.17
C ASP A 191 3.21 -9.91 -0.88
N ILE A 192 2.82 -9.04 -1.81
CA ILE A 192 1.95 -9.38 -2.93
C ILE A 192 2.78 -9.20 -4.21
N VAL A 193 3.39 -10.30 -4.63
CA VAL A 193 4.35 -10.32 -5.76
C VAL A 193 3.72 -9.82 -7.06
N GLU A 194 2.40 -9.98 -7.21
CA GLU A 194 1.66 -9.62 -8.41
C GLU A 194 1.36 -8.13 -8.55
N VAL A 195 1.55 -7.33 -7.50
CA VAL A 195 1.30 -5.88 -7.55
C VAL A 195 2.21 -5.23 -8.59
N ASN A 196 1.59 -4.54 -9.55
CA ASN A 196 2.28 -3.88 -10.65
C ASN A 196 2.02 -2.36 -10.73
N GLN A 197 1.18 -1.83 -9.84
CA GLN A 197 0.94 -0.39 -9.71
C GLN A 197 0.61 -0.01 -8.27
N VAL A 198 1.25 1.06 -7.79
CA VAL A 198 0.95 1.65 -6.47
C VAL A 198 0.61 3.12 -6.64
N VAL A 199 -0.54 3.53 -6.11
CA VAL A 199 -1.02 4.92 -6.13
C VAL A 199 -1.08 5.43 -4.69
N MET A 200 -0.34 6.50 -4.40
CA MET A 200 -0.30 7.13 -3.09
C MET A 200 -1.09 8.43 -3.11
N LEU A 201 -2.33 8.41 -2.63
CA LEU A 201 -3.19 9.60 -2.52
C LEU A 201 -2.93 10.38 -1.22
N ARG A 202 -2.21 9.75 -0.31
CA ARG A 202 -1.82 10.34 0.97
C ARG A 202 -0.44 10.98 0.84
N PRO A 203 -0.27 12.28 1.16
CA PRO A 203 1.06 12.82 1.34
C PRO A 203 1.71 12.16 2.54
N THR A 204 2.88 11.58 2.36
CA THR A 204 3.65 11.05 3.46
C THR A 204 4.90 11.89 3.67
N GLN A 205 5.05 12.45 4.87
CA GLN A 205 6.27 13.16 5.28
C GLN A 205 7.31 12.20 5.87
N SER A 206 6.92 10.93 6.11
CA SER A 206 7.82 9.93 6.65
C SER A 206 8.47 9.10 5.53
N PRO A 207 9.80 9.21 5.33
CA PRO A 207 10.52 8.34 4.40
C PRO A 207 10.32 6.86 4.72
N ILE A 208 10.14 6.52 5.99
CA ILE A 208 9.89 5.14 6.45
C ILE A 208 8.59 4.61 5.89
N VAL A 209 7.49 5.37 6.06
CA VAL A 209 6.16 4.97 5.54
C VAL A 209 6.19 4.87 4.01
N PHE A 210 6.88 5.79 3.35
CA PHE A 210 7.05 5.77 1.89
C PHE A 210 7.75 4.48 1.43
N ILE A 211 8.86 4.11 2.05
CA ILE A 211 9.60 2.89 1.71
C ILE A 211 8.75 1.64 1.99
N GLN A 212 8.02 1.61 3.11
CA GLN A 212 7.14 0.49 3.47
C GLN A 212 5.98 0.28 2.50
N GLN A 213 5.49 1.36 1.88
CA GLN A 213 4.42 1.29 0.87
C GLN A 213 4.92 0.86 -0.51
N LEU A 214 6.23 0.94 -0.76
CA LEU A 214 6.86 0.53 -2.02
C LEU A 214 7.42 -0.89 -1.99
N GLY A 215 7.76 -1.41 -0.83
CA GLY A 215 8.44 -2.70 -0.63
C GLY A 215 7.65 -3.68 0.15
#